data_8c9c9279f78dea124efb7543961f9fc0
#
_entry.id   8c9c9279f78dea124efb7543961f9fc0
#
_cell.length_a   1.000
_cell.length_b   1.000
_cell.length_c   1.000
_cell.angle_alpha   90.00
_cell.angle_beta   90.00
_cell.angle_gamma   90.00
#
_symmetry.space_group_name_H-M   'P 1'
#
loop_
_entity.id
_entity.type
_entity.pdbx_description
1 polymer ?
#
loop_
_entity_poly.entity_id
_entity_poly.type
_entity_poly.pdbx_seq_one_letter_code
_entity_poly.pdbx_strand_id
1 'polypeptide(L)'
;TATDDAIAWAVNNDAKVIMVAPCCMHELQTQVKEAPEPWGMLTKYGLVKERLVDLVTDSLRAQILKLLGYRVDIVEFIGGEHTARNIMIRAVKTGAAVQSLDKDRYEKMVKDWNVTPYLSKLLSTKLKAAADIGNI
;
A
#
# COMPACT_ATOMS: atom_id res chain seq x y z
N THR A 1 2.40 -2.69 10.81
CA THR A 1 3.83 -3.03 10.75
C THR A 1 4.67 -1.78 10.95
N ALA A 2 5.96 -1.93 11.29
CA ALA A 2 6.87 -0.78 11.47
C ALA A 2 6.90 0.14 10.23
N THR A 3 6.79 -0.42 9.03
CA THR A 3 6.68 0.35 7.78
C THR A 3 5.42 1.23 7.78
N ASP A 4 4.27 0.65 8.13
CA ASP A 4 3.00 1.39 8.13
C ASP A 4 2.97 2.45 9.24
N ASP A 5 3.52 2.14 10.41
CA ASP A 5 3.64 3.07 11.52
C ASP A 5 4.52 4.27 11.15
N ALA A 6 5.65 4.02 10.48
CA ALA A 6 6.55 5.07 10.00
C ALA A 6 5.88 5.96 8.93
N ILE A 7 5.18 5.36 7.97
CA ILE A 7 4.42 6.11 6.95
C ILE A 7 3.33 6.95 7.62
N ALA A 8 2.54 6.36 8.51
CA ALA A 8 1.47 7.06 9.21
C ALA A 8 2.01 8.23 10.06
N TRP A 9 3.12 8.02 10.75
CA TRP A 9 3.78 9.08 11.50
C TRP A 9 4.22 10.24 10.57
N ALA A 10 4.87 9.93 9.46
CA ALA A 10 5.31 10.92 8.50
C ALA A 10 4.13 11.73 7.91
N VAL A 11 3.06 11.04 7.52
CA VAL A 11 1.83 11.69 7.00
C VAL A 11 1.18 12.56 8.07
N ASN A 12 1.10 12.10 9.31
CA ASN A 12 0.49 12.85 10.41
C ASN A 12 1.31 14.09 10.81
N ASN A 13 2.62 14.08 10.55
CA ASN A 13 3.52 15.22 10.76
C ASN A 13 3.77 16.05 9.49
N ASP A 14 2.92 15.89 8.49
CA ASP A 14 2.96 16.70 7.25
C ASP A 14 4.30 16.62 6.49
N ALA A 15 4.96 15.46 6.55
CA ALA A 15 6.20 15.23 5.83
C ALA A 15 6.02 15.53 4.34
N LYS A 16 6.91 16.32 3.78
CA LYS A 16 6.87 16.69 2.36
C LYS A 16 7.45 15.59 1.46
N VAL A 17 8.37 14.81 2.00
CA VAL A 17 8.99 13.68 1.31
C VAL A 17 8.98 12.47 2.25
N ILE A 18 8.53 11.36 1.75
CA ILE A 18 8.55 10.06 2.44
C ILE A 18 9.33 9.09 1.55
N MET A 19 10.35 8.47 2.12
CA MET A 19 11.11 7.41 1.48
C MET A 19 11.18 6.23 2.44
N VAL A 20 10.64 5.10 2.03
CA VAL A 20 10.57 3.91 2.88
C VAL A 20 10.85 2.65 2.08
N ALA A 21 11.73 1.80 2.62
CA ALA A 21 11.99 0.47 2.07
C ALA A 21 11.20 -0.56 2.89
N PRO A 22 10.08 -1.09 2.36
CA PRO A 22 9.25 -2.02 3.11
C PRO A 22 9.98 -3.33 3.38
N CYS A 23 9.97 -3.80 4.62
CA CYS A 23 10.60 -5.05 5.01
C CYS A 23 9.62 -6.10 5.53
N CYS A 24 8.44 -5.69 6.02
CA CYS A 24 7.46 -6.58 6.64
C CYS A 24 6.10 -6.43 5.97
N MET A 25 5.54 -7.55 5.51
CA MET A 25 4.26 -7.61 4.78
C MET A 25 3.32 -8.67 5.34
N HIS A 26 3.59 -9.14 6.56
CA HIS A 26 2.88 -10.27 7.17
C HIS A 26 1.38 -10.01 7.37
N GLU A 27 0.98 -8.76 7.50
CA GLU A 27 -0.40 -8.42 7.81
C GLU A 27 -1.36 -8.85 6.68
N LEU A 28 -1.11 -8.44 5.45
CA LEU A 28 -1.96 -8.87 4.33
C LEU A 28 -1.77 -10.35 3.99
N GLN A 29 -0.60 -10.93 4.25
CA GLN A 29 -0.39 -12.37 4.10
C GLN A 29 -1.36 -13.21 4.93
N THR A 30 -1.74 -12.73 6.12
CA THR A 30 -2.73 -13.41 6.97
C THR A 30 -4.16 -13.19 6.54
N GLN A 31 -4.46 -12.07 5.88
CA GLN A 31 -5.80 -11.73 5.42
C GLN A 31 -6.14 -12.39 4.08
N VAL A 32 -5.19 -12.44 3.14
CA VAL A 32 -5.41 -13.01 1.81
C VAL A 32 -5.37 -14.53 1.87
N LYS A 33 -6.52 -15.17 1.76
CA LYS A 33 -6.63 -16.63 1.63
C LYS A 33 -6.45 -17.04 0.17
N GLU A 34 -7.17 -16.38 -0.72
CA GLU A 34 -7.17 -16.60 -2.15
C GLU A 34 -7.32 -15.27 -2.88
N ALA A 35 -6.64 -15.11 -4.01
CA ALA A 35 -6.81 -13.95 -4.87
C ALA A 35 -8.16 -14.01 -5.60
N PRO A 36 -8.75 -12.85 -5.93
CA PRO A 36 -9.97 -12.83 -6.73
C PRO A 36 -9.72 -13.39 -8.14
N GLU A 37 -10.76 -13.92 -8.77
CA GLU A 37 -10.64 -14.35 -10.16
C GLU A 37 -10.36 -13.18 -11.11
N PRO A 38 -9.54 -13.38 -12.13
CA PRO A 38 -8.97 -14.65 -12.63
C PRO A 38 -7.61 -15.04 -11.97
N TRP A 39 -7.20 -14.40 -10.89
CA TRP A 39 -5.87 -14.55 -10.27
C TRP A 39 -5.81 -15.69 -9.23
N GLY A 40 -6.93 -16.38 -8.95
CA GLY A 40 -7.03 -17.40 -7.91
C GLY A 40 -5.97 -18.49 -8.03
N MET A 41 -5.61 -18.90 -9.25
CA MET A 41 -4.58 -19.91 -9.46
C MET A 41 -3.19 -19.52 -8.90
N LEU A 42 -2.86 -18.24 -8.84
CA LEU A 42 -1.56 -17.78 -8.36
C LEU A 42 -1.39 -18.01 -6.86
N THR A 43 -2.47 -18.02 -6.11
CA THR A 43 -2.43 -18.21 -4.66
C THR A 43 -2.38 -19.68 -4.23
N LYS A 44 -2.47 -20.61 -5.18
CA LYS A 44 -2.29 -22.05 -4.90
C LYS A 44 -0.85 -22.43 -4.55
N TYR A 45 0.10 -21.65 -5.00
CA TYR A 45 1.51 -21.89 -4.77
C TYR A 45 2.05 -20.93 -3.72
N GLY A 46 2.52 -21.45 -2.59
CA GLY A 46 2.91 -20.65 -1.44
C GLY A 46 3.90 -19.52 -1.74
N LEU A 47 4.96 -19.81 -2.52
CA LEU A 47 5.93 -18.80 -2.93
C LEU A 47 5.31 -17.72 -3.82
N VAL A 48 4.46 -18.11 -4.77
CA VAL A 48 3.80 -17.17 -5.67
C VAL A 48 2.82 -16.30 -4.90
N LYS A 49 2.03 -16.90 -4.01
CA LYS A 49 1.12 -16.18 -3.12
C LYS A 49 1.86 -15.14 -2.28
N GLU A 50 2.97 -15.54 -1.65
CA GLU A 50 3.79 -14.62 -0.82
C GLU A 50 4.22 -13.39 -1.63
N ARG A 51 4.84 -13.59 -2.78
CA ARG A 51 5.31 -12.50 -3.64
C ARG A 51 4.18 -11.63 -4.17
N LEU A 52 3.07 -12.25 -4.57
CA LEU A 52 1.90 -11.52 -5.06
C LEU A 52 1.30 -10.62 -3.97
N VAL A 53 1.16 -11.12 -2.75
CA VAL A 53 0.62 -10.35 -1.63
C VAL A 53 1.60 -9.25 -1.20
N ASP A 54 2.90 -9.46 -1.31
CA ASP A 54 3.89 -8.41 -1.10
C ASP A 54 3.69 -7.25 -2.09
N LEU A 55 3.51 -7.55 -3.38
CA LEU A 55 3.23 -6.54 -4.41
C LEU A 55 1.90 -5.81 -4.17
N VAL A 56 0.88 -6.53 -3.78
CA VAL A 56 -0.43 -5.96 -3.40
C VAL A 56 -0.27 -5.01 -2.22
N THR A 57 0.47 -5.41 -1.20
CA THR A 57 0.71 -4.60 0.00
C THR A 57 1.37 -3.27 -0.33
N ASP A 58 2.45 -3.30 -1.11
CA ASP A 58 3.18 -2.08 -1.47
C ASP A 58 2.38 -1.20 -2.43
N SER A 59 1.62 -1.81 -3.33
CA SER A 59 0.70 -1.07 -4.20
C SER A 59 -0.41 -0.36 -3.42
N LEU A 60 -0.97 -0.99 -2.39
CA LEU A 60 -1.98 -0.37 -1.52
C LEU A 60 -1.37 0.76 -0.67
N ARG A 61 -0.15 0.60 -0.15
CA ARG A 61 0.58 1.68 0.54
C ARG A 61 0.78 2.89 -0.37
N ALA A 62 1.26 2.66 -1.58
CA ALA A 62 1.45 3.70 -2.59
C ALA A 62 0.13 4.40 -2.94
N GLN A 63 -0.94 3.63 -3.13
CA GLN A 63 -2.25 4.17 -3.45
C GLN A 63 -2.84 5.01 -2.30
N ILE A 64 -2.69 4.58 -1.05
CA ILE A 64 -3.09 5.36 0.13
C ILE A 64 -2.37 6.71 0.16
N LEU A 65 -1.06 6.73 -0.05
CA LEU A 65 -0.29 7.98 -0.11
C LEU A 65 -0.75 8.88 -1.27
N LYS A 66 -1.07 8.31 -2.42
CA LYS A 66 -1.61 9.05 -3.56
C LYS A 66 -2.95 9.70 -3.22
N LEU A 67 -3.84 8.98 -2.54
CA LEU A 67 -5.12 9.50 -2.07
C LEU A 67 -4.98 10.61 -1.01
N LEU A 68 -3.82 10.73 -0.39
CA LEU A 68 -3.50 11.78 0.58
C LEU A 68 -2.72 12.96 -0.03
N GLY A 69 -2.64 13.07 -1.35
CA GLY A 69 -2.06 14.19 -2.05
C GLY A 69 -0.55 14.08 -2.29
N TYR A 70 -0.01 12.88 -2.24
CA TYR A 70 1.39 12.61 -2.62
C TYR A 70 1.48 12.12 -4.06
N ARG A 71 2.51 12.56 -4.77
CA ARG A 71 2.99 11.88 -5.97
C ARG A 71 3.87 10.72 -5.52
N VAL A 72 3.58 9.51 -5.98
CA VAL A 72 4.23 8.30 -5.50
C VAL A 72 4.89 7.56 -6.64
N ASP A 73 6.13 7.13 -6.42
CA ASP A 73 6.87 6.22 -7.27
C ASP A 73 7.29 4.99 -6.44
N ILE A 74 7.24 3.82 -7.04
CA ILE A 74 7.84 2.61 -6.51
C ILE A 74 9.08 2.34 -7.36
N VAL A 75 10.23 2.35 -6.72
CA VAL A 75 11.52 2.20 -7.39
C VAL A 75 12.28 1.01 -6.82
N GLU A 76 13.07 0.37 -7.67
CA GLU A 76 14.02 -0.63 -7.27
C GLU A 76 15.36 0.04 -7.01
N PHE A 77 16.02 -0.28 -5.90
CA PHE A 77 17.38 0.16 -5.65
C PHE A 77 18.36 -1.00 -5.73
N ILE A 78 19.56 -0.72 -6.18
CA ILE A 78 20.62 -1.71 -6.26
C ILE A 78 21.11 -1.98 -4.84
N GLY A 79 20.57 -3.02 -4.21
CA GLY A 79 21.05 -3.54 -2.94
C GLY A 79 22.19 -4.51 -3.17
N GLY A 80 23.07 -4.68 -2.16
CA GLY A 80 24.11 -5.71 -2.21
C GLY A 80 23.49 -7.11 -2.43
N GLU A 81 24.28 -8.06 -2.86
CA GLU A 81 23.93 -9.36 -3.44
C GLU A 81 22.98 -10.27 -2.62
N HIS A 82 22.48 -9.81 -1.48
CA HIS A 82 21.79 -10.68 -0.52
C HIS A 82 20.38 -10.25 -0.10
N THR A 83 19.78 -9.21 -0.67
CA THR A 83 18.41 -8.80 -0.32
C THR A 83 17.44 -9.06 -1.46
N ALA A 84 16.52 -10.01 -1.24
CA ALA A 84 15.41 -10.28 -2.16
C ALA A 84 14.38 -9.14 -2.21
N ARG A 85 14.52 -8.10 -1.39
CA ARG A 85 13.61 -6.96 -1.25
C ARG A 85 14.38 -5.66 -1.36
N ASN A 86 14.38 -5.12 -2.56
CA ASN A 86 15.08 -3.89 -2.94
C ASN A 86 14.11 -2.82 -3.47
N ILE A 87 12.88 -2.84 -2.99
CA ILE A 87 11.84 -1.88 -3.37
C ILE A 87 11.82 -0.73 -2.38
N MET A 88 11.71 0.49 -2.90
CA MET A 88 11.49 1.70 -2.12
C MET A 88 10.25 2.43 -2.62
N ILE A 89 9.37 2.79 -1.70
CA ILE A 89 8.27 3.70 -1.94
C ILE A 89 8.77 5.12 -1.69
N ARG A 90 8.72 5.95 -2.72
CA ARG A 90 9.06 7.36 -2.66
C ARG A 90 7.82 8.20 -2.91
N ALA A 91 7.48 9.06 -1.97
CA ALA A 91 6.32 9.92 -2.06
C ALA A 91 6.70 11.37 -1.80
N VAL A 92 6.21 12.28 -2.65
CA VAL A 92 6.42 13.73 -2.53
C VAL A 92 5.06 14.40 -2.45
N LYS A 93 4.84 15.19 -1.40
CA LYS A 93 3.59 15.90 -1.19
C LYS A 93 3.44 17.01 -2.23
N THR A 94 2.44 16.89 -3.08
CA THR A 94 2.15 17.89 -4.13
C THR A 94 0.87 18.66 -3.86
N GLY A 95 0.01 18.13 -2.99
CA GLY A 95 -1.32 18.69 -2.76
C GLY A 95 -2.27 18.58 -3.96
N ALA A 96 -1.93 17.72 -4.94
CA ALA A 96 -2.80 17.48 -6.10
C ALA A 96 -4.15 16.91 -5.65
N ALA A 97 -5.21 17.34 -6.34
CA ALA A 97 -6.55 16.83 -6.09
C ALA A 97 -6.62 15.31 -6.33
N VAL A 98 -7.34 14.63 -5.45
CA VAL A 98 -7.58 13.18 -5.58
C VAL A 98 -8.48 12.95 -6.80
N GLN A 99 -8.07 12.06 -7.69
CA GLN A 99 -8.86 11.65 -8.83
C GLN A 99 -9.86 10.56 -8.42
N SER A 100 -11.10 10.66 -8.91
CA SER A 100 -12.14 9.65 -8.64
C SER A 100 -11.71 8.25 -9.03
N LEU A 101 -11.01 8.10 -10.16
CA LEU A 101 -10.50 6.81 -10.62
C LEU A 101 -9.52 6.17 -9.63
N ASP A 102 -8.69 6.95 -8.97
CA ASP A 102 -7.74 6.44 -7.97
C ASP A 102 -8.47 5.94 -6.73
N LYS A 103 -9.51 6.64 -6.31
CA LYS A 103 -10.40 6.21 -5.23
C LYS A 103 -11.12 4.91 -5.60
N ASP A 104 -11.78 4.87 -6.75
CA ASP A 104 -12.55 3.71 -7.21
C ASP A 104 -11.66 2.45 -7.31
N ARG A 105 -10.44 2.61 -7.82
CA ARG A 105 -9.45 1.51 -7.90
C ARG A 105 -9.05 0.99 -6.53
N TYR A 106 -8.82 1.90 -5.58
CA TYR A 106 -8.49 1.50 -4.22
C TYR A 106 -9.65 0.73 -3.57
N GLU A 107 -10.85 1.29 -3.60
CA GLU A 107 -12.04 0.67 -3.01
C GLU A 107 -12.34 -0.70 -3.65
N LYS A 108 -12.25 -0.79 -4.97
CA LYS A 108 -12.43 -2.06 -5.67
C LYS A 108 -11.36 -3.09 -5.27
N MET A 109 -10.11 -2.68 -5.18
CA MET A 109 -9.01 -3.57 -4.81
C MET A 109 -9.20 -4.15 -3.42
N VAL A 110 -9.45 -3.33 -2.41
CA VAL A 110 -9.64 -3.80 -1.03
C VAL A 110 -10.88 -4.68 -0.89
N LYS A 111 -11.94 -4.37 -1.64
CA LYS A 111 -13.17 -5.18 -1.69
C LYS A 111 -12.93 -6.54 -2.34
N ASP A 112 -12.38 -6.57 -3.55
CA ASP A 112 -12.19 -7.80 -4.33
C ASP A 112 -11.21 -8.76 -3.64
N TRP A 113 -10.17 -8.22 -3.00
CA TRP A 113 -9.19 -9.00 -2.24
C TRP A 113 -9.61 -9.29 -0.80
N ASN A 114 -10.73 -8.72 -0.36
CA ASN A 114 -11.25 -8.83 1.00
C ASN A 114 -10.19 -8.54 2.06
N VAL A 115 -9.52 -7.41 1.91
CA VAL A 115 -8.44 -6.97 2.81
C VAL A 115 -8.75 -5.60 3.41
N THR A 116 -8.22 -5.37 4.61
CA THR A 116 -8.22 -4.07 5.26
C THR A 116 -6.79 -3.69 5.63
N PRO A 117 -6.11 -2.87 4.82
CA PRO A 117 -4.72 -2.50 5.09
C PRO A 117 -4.57 -1.79 6.44
N TYR A 118 -3.57 -2.18 7.22
CA TYR A 118 -3.31 -1.55 8.52
C TYR A 118 -3.03 -0.05 8.39
N LEU A 119 -2.32 0.36 7.34
CA LEU A 119 -2.07 1.76 7.04
C LEU A 119 -3.36 2.56 6.86
N SER A 120 -4.40 1.98 6.24
CA SER A 120 -5.69 2.66 6.08
C SER A 120 -6.39 2.88 7.41
N LYS A 121 -6.24 1.96 8.37
CA LYS A 121 -6.76 2.13 9.74
C LYS A 121 -6.04 3.28 10.46
N LEU A 122 -4.71 3.32 10.38
CA LEU A 122 -3.91 4.37 11.00
C LEU A 122 -4.22 5.77 10.45
N LEU A 123 -4.57 5.86 9.17
CA LEU A 123 -4.81 7.12 8.46
C LEU A 123 -6.30 7.34 8.13
N SER A 124 -7.21 6.62 8.78
CA SER A 124 -8.65 6.62 8.47
C SER A 124 -9.26 8.03 8.47
N THR A 125 -8.94 8.86 9.46
CA THR A 125 -9.44 10.24 9.56
C THR A 125 -8.98 11.09 8.37
N LYS A 126 -7.70 10.98 7.99
CA LYS A 126 -7.14 11.73 6.84
C LYS A 126 -7.69 11.22 5.51
N LEU A 127 -7.87 9.91 5.35
CA LEU A 127 -8.46 9.32 4.14
C LEU A 127 -9.92 9.73 3.99
N LYS A 128 -10.69 9.76 5.07
CA LYS A 128 -12.06 10.26 5.04
C LYS A 128 -12.12 11.73 4.64
N ALA A 129 -11.25 12.57 5.20
CA ALA A 129 -11.22 13.99 4.88
C ALA A 129 -10.75 14.28 3.44
N ALA A 130 -9.75 13.56 2.93
CA ALA A 130 -9.13 13.83 1.63
C ALA A 130 -9.84 13.17 0.45
N ALA A 131 -10.39 11.98 0.63
CA ALA A 131 -10.92 11.15 -0.45
C ALA A 131 -12.32 10.62 -0.19
N ASP A 132 -12.96 11.00 0.94
CA ASP A 132 -14.26 10.49 1.37
C ASP A 132 -14.31 8.95 1.41
N ILE A 133 -13.20 8.34 1.81
CA ILE A 133 -13.10 6.90 2.03
C ILE A 133 -13.53 6.63 3.46
N GLY A 134 -14.69 5.98 3.60
CA GLY A 134 -15.18 5.50 4.89
C GLY A 134 -14.30 4.37 5.46
N ASN A 135 -14.57 3.98 6.69
CA ASN A 135 -13.95 2.79 7.28
C ASN A 135 -14.33 1.57 6.43
N ILE A 136 -13.40 1.11 5.64
CA ILE A 136 -13.46 -0.18 4.95
C ILE A 136 -12.71 -1.19 5.83
#